data_ac2f289faa1d498fe82e25a047007f59
#
_entry.id   ac2f289faa1d498fe82e25a047007f59
#
_cell.length_a   1.000
_cell.length_b   1.000
_cell.length_c   1.000
_cell.angle_alpha   90.00
_cell.angle_beta   90.00
_cell.angle_gamma   90.00
#
_symmetry.space_group_name_H-M   'P 1'
#
loop_
_entity.id
_entity.type
_entity.pdbx_description
1 polymer ?
#
loop_
_entity_poly.entity_id
_entity_poly.type
_entity_poly.pdbx_seq_one_letter_code
_entity_poly.pdbx_strand_id
1 'polypeptide(L)'
;MFFGDIMQIITKVLWFFATLIILTSSIYFTYKLKGIQFNFKSMFKSIGSNSKTNGISNFQTLMLTLAGRIGVGSVAGVSLAIYTGGIGTIFWLIITVFLCATNTFCETILGGIYKEQDVNFQYKGGPSYYIKKGLKNKILGNIYAILIIVGYVGFFCGIQSNTITRSLVNTNINVFFIATVLSIITFIIIYGGLKQITKFSTVIVPIMTIIYILFAFIVLILNINKIPQIFIEIIKDAFNFKSFFAGFISGFLIGIQRGIFSNESGIGTGSIVSSTSCSTDIVKQGYIQMLGIYITTFLICISTAIIVLTSNYQDLNYIDMNGIEMTKNAFLYHFGSLGDIVLTLSIILFSFSTIVTAYYYGESCLKYFGNVNSIKIFLLKLATVLIVFVGCIASSYYLWSLVDIIVALLILINVYAIIKLRKEILVYVNKNN
;
A
#
# COMPACT_ATOMS: atom_id res chain seq x y z
N MET A 1 -17.82 22.63 6.24
CA MET A 1 -18.19 21.89 7.44
C MET A 1 -19.09 20.70 7.08
N PHE A 2 -20.33 20.88 6.67
CA PHE A 2 -21.30 19.82 6.33
C PHE A 2 -20.79 18.71 5.35
N PHE A 3 -20.08 19.06 4.29
CA PHE A 3 -19.55 18.10 3.32
C PHE A 3 -18.43 17.22 3.91
N GLY A 4 -17.57 17.77 4.77
CA GLY A 4 -16.51 17.02 5.45
C GLY A 4 -17.07 15.99 6.43
N ASP A 5 -18.13 16.36 7.17
CA ASP A 5 -18.77 15.47 8.15
C ASP A 5 -19.44 14.28 7.45
N ILE A 6 -20.10 14.51 6.30
CA ILE A 6 -20.69 13.44 5.48
C ILE A 6 -19.62 12.48 4.98
N MET A 7 -18.49 13.00 4.46
CA MET A 7 -17.39 12.16 4.00
C MET A 7 -16.82 11.28 5.11
N GLN A 8 -16.65 11.83 6.32
CA GLN A 8 -16.19 11.06 7.48
C GLN A 8 -17.16 9.93 7.86
N ILE A 9 -18.47 10.21 7.86
CA ILE A 9 -19.49 9.20 8.15
C ILE A 9 -19.44 8.07 7.10
N ILE A 10 -19.40 8.43 5.81
CA ILE A 10 -19.31 7.46 4.71
C ILE A 10 -18.03 6.61 4.87
N THR A 11 -16.90 7.22 5.15
CA THR A 11 -15.63 6.53 5.36
C THR A 11 -15.73 5.53 6.51
N LYS A 12 -16.24 5.95 7.68
CA LYS A 12 -16.40 5.07 8.85
C LYS A 12 -17.29 3.86 8.54
N VAL A 13 -18.43 4.08 7.89
CA VAL A 13 -19.37 3.00 7.52
C VAL A 13 -18.73 2.02 6.54
N LEU A 14 -18.10 2.53 5.48
CA LEU A 14 -17.45 1.67 4.48
C LEU A 14 -16.30 0.86 5.09
N TRP A 15 -15.48 1.47 5.93
CA TRP A 15 -14.38 0.77 6.59
C TRP A 15 -14.86 -0.25 7.64
N PHE A 16 -15.97 -0.01 8.31
CA PHE A 16 -16.57 -1.02 9.17
C PHE A 16 -16.89 -2.31 8.38
N PHE A 17 -17.59 -2.18 7.25
CA PHE A 17 -17.91 -3.34 6.42
C PHE A 17 -16.68 -3.95 5.73
N ALA A 18 -15.74 -3.12 5.26
CA ALA A 18 -14.49 -3.60 4.69
C ALA A 18 -13.65 -4.39 5.69
N THR A 19 -13.55 -3.91 6.94
CA THR A 19 -12.88 -4.61 8.02
C THR A 19 -13.55 -5.94 8.33
N LEU A 20 -14.87 -5.96 8.43
CA LEU A 20 -15.63 -7.19 8.72
C LEU A 20 -15.42 -8.25 7.64
N ILE A 21 -15.56 -7.89 6.37
CA ILE A 21 -15.43 -8.86 5.27
C ILE A 21 -13.99 -9.35 5.10
N ILE A 22 -12.98 -8.49 5.26
CA ILE A 22 -11.58 -8.89 5.09
C ILE A 22 -11.12 -9.78 6.25
N LEU A 23 -11.51 -9.50 7.49
CA LEU A 23 -11.17 -10.32 8.64
C LEU A 23 -11.85 -11.71 8.57
N THR A 24 -13.14 -11.75 8.24
CA THR A 24 -13.86 -13.03 8.09
C THR A 24 -13.27 -13.88 6.96
N SER A 25 -12.93 -13.27 5.84
CA SER A 25 -12.21 -13.92 4.74
C SER A 25 -10.83 -14.43 5.18
N SER A 26 -10.07 -13.60 5.88
CA SER A 26 -8.72 -13.93 6.38
C SER A 26 -8.75 -15.15 7.30
N ILE A 27 -9.67 -15.18 8.26
CA ILE A 27 -9.82 -16.31 9.20
C ILE A 27 -10.21 -17.58 8.45
N TYR A 28 -11.17 -17.48 7.51
CA TYR A 28 -11.59 -18.61 6.69
C TYR A 28 -10.42 -19.22 5.89
N PHE A 29 -9.64 -18.37 5.19
CA PHE A 29 -8.52 -18.86 4.39
C PHE A 29 -7.32 -19.28 5.24
N THR A 30 -7.08 -18.67 6.39
CA THR A 30 -6.08 -19.14 7.36
C THR A 30 -6.36 -20.60 7.76
N TYR A 31 -7.60 -20.91 8.09
CA TYR A 31 -8.00 -22.27 8.43
C TYR A 31 -7.91 -23.24 7.23
N LYS A 32 -8.46 -22.86 6.07
CA LYS A 32 -8.51 -23.72 4.87
C LYS A 32 -7.15 -23.95 4.24
N LEU A 33 -6.23 -22.99 4.30
CA LEU A 33 -4.87 -23.08 3.78
C LEU A 33 -3.84 -23.47 4.86
N LYS A 34 -4.32 -23.93 6.03
CA LYS A 34 -3.48 -24.45 7.11
C LYS A 34 -2.37 -23.49 7.57
N GLY A 35 -2.70 -22.20 7.67
CA GLY A 35 -1.76 -21.20 8.13
C GLY A 35 -0.63 -20.89 7.12
N ILE A 36 -0.92 -20.91 5.83
CA ILE A 36 0.06 -20.69 4.74
C ILE A 36 0.88 -19.39 4.91
N GLN A 37 0.30 -18.38 5.54
CA GLN A 37 0.95 -17.09 5.83
C GLN A 37 2.11 -17.20 6.81
N PHE A 38 2.28 -18.30 7.51
CA PHE A 38 3.42 -18.56 8.42
C PHE A 38 4.55 -19.35 7.75
N ASN A 39 4.42 -19.71 6.48
CA ASN A 39 5.46 -20.43 5.75
C ASN A 39 6.55 -19.50 5.20
N PHE A 40 7.29 -18.87 6.10
CA PHE A 40 8.37 -17.92 5.75
C PHE A 40 9.46 -18.57 4.89
N LYS A 41 9.78 -19.85 5.14
CA LYS A 41 10.78 -20.60 4.34
C LYS A 41 10.42 -20.61 2.85
N SER A 42 9.17 -20.89 2.52
CA SER A 42 8.68 -20.88 1.13
C SER A 42 8.66 -19.47 0.54
N MET A 43 8.35 -18.45 1.33
CA MET A 43 8.38 -17.06 0.88
C MET A 43 9.77 -16.65 0.43
N PHE A 44 10.81 -16.86 1.26
CA PHE A 44 12.20 -16.52 0.90
C PHE A 44 12.71 -17.37 -0.26
N LYS A 45 12.41 -18.67 -0.29
CA LYS A 45 12.81 -19.56 -1.39
C LYS A 45 12.22 -19.11 -2.74
N SER A 46 11.03 -18.54 -2.74
CA SER A 46 10.33 -18.10 -3.95
C SER A 46 11.02 -16.92 -4.66
N ILE A 47 11.81 -16.10 -3.96
CA ILE A 47 12.54 -14.97 -4.56
C ILE A 47 13.59 -15.46 -5.56
N GLY A 48 14.37 -16.50 -5.19
CA GLY A 48 15.52 -16.98 -5.96
C GLY A 48 15.17 -17.88 -7.16
N SER A 49 13.90 -18.21 -7.35
CA SER A 49 13.50 -19.09 -8.46
C SER A 49 13.36 -18.29 -9.76
N ASN A 50 14.39 -18.31 -10.61
CA ASN A 50 14.35 -17.67 -11.92
C ASN A 50 13.55 -18.53 -12.91
N SER A 51 12.51 -17.94 -13.52
CA SER A 51 11.94 -18.50 -14.76
C SER A 51 12.81 -18.03 -15.94
N LYS A 52 13.23 -18.97 -16.79
CA LYS A 52 14.04 -18.72 -18.00
C LYS A 52 13.25 -18.04 -19.15
N THR A 53 12.18 -17.31 -18.86
CA THR A 53 11.27 -16.74 -19.86
C THR A 53 11.44 -15.21 -19.96
N ASN A 54 11.19 -14.68 -21.15
CA ASN A 54 11.23 -13.22 -21.44
C ASN A 54 10.11 -12.48 -20.67
N GLY A 55 10.36 -12.04 -19.45
CA GLY A 55 9.41 -11.28 -18.66
C GLY A 55 9.97 -10.83 -17.31
N ILE A 56 9.10 -10.31 -16.45
CA ILE A 56 9.50 -9.80 -15.14
C ILE A 56 9.83 -10.96 -14.20
N SER A 57 11.05 -10.93 -13.60
CA SER A 57 11.50 -11.93 -12.63
C SER A 57 10.72 -11.84 -11.30
N ASN A 58 10.82 -12.88 -10.48
CA ASN A 58 10.21 -12.91 -9.14
C ASN A 58 10.72 -11.76 -8.26
N PHE A 59 12.01 -11.47 -8.28
CA PHE A 59 12.61 -10.35 -7.56
C PHE A 59 12.07 -9.00 -8.08
N GLN A 60 12.00 -8.83 -9.39
CA GLN A 60 11.44 -7.62 -9.99
C GLN A 60 9.96 -7.43 -9.64
N THR A 61 9.19 -8.52 -9.59
CA THR A 61 7.77 -8.50 -9.16
C THR A 61 7.67 -8.04 -7.70
N LEU A 62 8.52 -8.55 -6.81
CA LEU A 62 8.58 -8.13 -5.42
C LEU A 62 8.93 -6.63 -5.31
N MET A 63 9.96 -6.16 -6.02
CA MET A 63 10.37 -4.76 -5.99
C MET A 63 9.29 -3.82 -6.53
N LEU A 64 8.62 -4.20 -7.61
CA LEU A 64 7.51 -3.43 -8.17
C LEU A 64 6.32 -3.36 -7.19
N THR A 65 6.02 -4.47 -6.51
CA THR A 65 4.97 -4.50 -5.49
C THR A 65 5.33 -3.62 -4.29
N LEU A 66 6.57 -3.72 -3.80
CA LEU A 66 7.05 -2.90 -2.69
C LEU A 66 7.07 -1.41 -3.06
N ALA A 67 7.40 -1.05 -4.31
CA ALA A 67 7.33 0.32 -4.80
C ALA A 67 5.92 0.92 -4.66
N GLY A 68 4.86 0.12 -4.86
CA GLY A 68 3.49 0.57 -4.64
C GLY A 68 3.09 0.66 -3.18
N ARG A 69 3.54 -0.29 -2.35
CA ARG A 69 3.17 -0.41 -0.93
C ARG A 69 3.96 0.51 -0.01
N ILE A 70 5.27 0.69 -0.27
CA ILE A 70 6.11 1.57 0.54
C ILE A 70 5.96 3.02 0.06
N GLY A 71 4.94 3.68 0.57
CA GLY A 71 4.61 5.07 0.26
C GLY A 71 4.25 5.86 1.53
N VAL A 72 3.47 6.90 1.34
CA VAL A 72 2.96 7.76 2.44
C VAL A 72 2.26 6.96 3.54
N GLY A 73 1.55 5.88 3.19
CA GLY A 73 0.84 5.04 4.14
C GLY A 73 1.73 4.42 5.23
N SER A 74 2.94 4.04 4.87
CA SER A 74 3.88 3.39 5.80
C SER A 74 4.61 4.37 6.72
N VAL A 75 4.65 5.66 6.37
CA VAL A 75 5.32 6.71 7.15
C VAL A 75 4.28 7.63 7.78
N ALA A 76 3.61 8.48 6.99
CA ALA A 76 2.61 9.41 7.49
C ALA A 76 1.35 8.71 8.01
N GLY A 77 0.94 7.59 7.38
CA GLY A 77 -0.23 6.82 7.79
C GLY A 77 -0.08 6.16 9.16
N VAL A 78 1.12 5.68 9.51
CA VAL A 78 1.42 5.11 10.84
C VAL A 78 1.36 6.18 11.91
N SER A 79 1.98 7.33 11.68
CA SER A 79 1.95 8.47 12.61
C SER A 79 0.52 9.00 12.78
N LEU A 80 -0.26 9.07 11.69
CA LEU A 80 -1.66 9.45 11.75
C LEU A 80 -2.49 8.42 12.56
N ALA A 81 -2.18 7.13 12.47
CA ALA A 81 -2.83 6.10 13.30
C ALA A 81 -2.56 6.30 14.78
N ILE A 82 -1.30 6.56 15.16
CA ILE A 82 -0.91 6.84 16.54
C ILE A 82 -1.64 8.08 17.06
N TYR A 83 -1.71 9.14 16.25
CA TYR A 83 -2.36 10.39 16.63
C TYR A 83 -3.88 10.25 16.82
N THR A 84 -4.56 9.60 15.87
CA THR A 84 -6.03 9.54 15.85
C THR A 84 -6.62 8.40 16.65
N GLY A 85 -5.89 7.29 16.81
CA GLY A 85 -6.38 6.07 17.41
C GLY A 85 -5.59 5.59 18.64
N GLY A 86 -4.54 6.33 19.05
CA GLY A 86 -3.67 5.94 20.16
C GLY A 86 -2.57 4.96 19.73
N ILE A 87 -1.66 4.68 20.68
CA ILE A 87 -0.50 3.80 20.43
C ILE A 87 -0.89 2.33 20.22
N GLY A 88 -2.02 1.91 20.76
CA GLY A 88 -2.58 0.56 20.58
C GLY A 88 -2.96 0.22 19.15
N THR A 89 -3.09 1.22 18.25
CA THR A 89 -3.29 1.01 16.82
C THR A 89 -2.16 0.19 16.19
N ILE A 90 -0.92 0.31 16.71
CA ILE A 90 0.24 -0.44 16.24
C ILE A 90 0.07 -1.94 16.47
N PHE A 91 -0.50 -2.34 17.59
CA PHE A 91 -0.83 -3.75 17.85
C PHE A 91 -1.78 -4.29 16.77
N TRP A 92 -2.86 -3.56 16.51
CA TRP A 92 -3.87 -3.98 15.49
C TRP A 92 -3.33 -3.95 14.07
N LEU A 93 -2.43 -3.01 13.76
CA LEU A 93 -1.72 -2.98 12.48
C LEU A 93 -0.87 -4.25 12.29
N ILE A 94 -0.15 -4.72 13.32
CA ILE A 94 0.64 -5.95 13.29
C ILE A 94 -0.26 -7.19 13.12
N ILE A 95 -1.36 -7.27 13.90
CA ILE A 95 -2.31 -8.39 13.79
C ILE A 95 -2.92 -8.45 12.39
N THR A 96 -3.22 -7.29 11.80
CA THR A 96 -3.78 -7.18 10.46
C THR A 96 -2.88 -7.83 9.41
N VAL A 97 -1.56 -7.67 9.50
CA VAL A 97 -0.66 -8.24 8.51
C VAL A 97 -0.67 -9.77 8.56
N PHE A 98 -0.66 -10.36 9.74
CA PHE A 98 -0.72 -11.82 9.89
C PHE A 98 -2.04 -12.40 9.37
N LEU A 99 -3.15 -11.75 9.62
CA LEU A 99 -4.45 -12.21 9.16
C LEU A 99 -4.61 -11.98 7.65
N CYS A 100 -4.41 -10.74 7.20
CA CYS A 100 -4.76 -10.35 5.83
C CYS A 100 -3.78 -10.84 4.76
N ALA A 101 -2.59 -11.35 5.14
CA ALA A 101 -1.65 -11.96 4.20
C ALA A 101 -2.28 -13.11 3.38
N THR A 102 -3.23 -13.86 3.98
CA THR A 102 -3.96 -14.91 3.27
C THR A 102 -4.82 -14.37 2.13
N ASN A 103 -5.46 -13.21 2.30
CA ASN A 103 -6.22 -12.57 1.22
C ASN A 103 -5.30 -12.16 0.06
N THR A 104 -4.12 -11.62 0.36
CA THR A 104 -3.13 -11.30 -0.68
C THR A 104 -2.64 -12.55 -1.43
N PHE A 105 -2.45 -13.66 -0.72
CA PHE A 105 -2.16 -14.93 -1.37
C PHE A 105 -3.30 -15.33 -2.32
N CYS A 106 -4.54 -15.31 -1.84
CA CYS A 106 -5.72 -15.73 -2.60
C CYS A 106 -5.96 -14.85 -3.83
N GLU A 107 -5.85 -13.51 -3.70
CA GLU A 107 -5.99 -12.60 -4.86
C GLU A 107 -4.91 -12.82 -5.90
N THR A 108 -3.69 -13.18 -5.45
CA THR A 108 -2.57 -13.50 -6.35
C THR A 108 -2.82 -14.81 -7.10
N ILE A 109 -3.32 -15.84 -6.42
CA ILE A 109 -3.71 -17.10 -7.07
C ILE A 109 -4.77 -16.85 -8.15
N LEU A 110 -5.83 -16.10 -7.83
CA LEU A 110 -6.86 -15.76 -8.81
C LEU A 110 -6.29 -14.92 -9.97
N GLY A 111 -5.45 -13.92 -9.65
CA GLY A 111 -4.78 -13.12 -10.67
C GLY A 111 -3.96 -13.97 -11.65
N GLY A 112 -3.27 -15.01 -11.15
CA GLY A 112 -2.50 -15.93 -11.96
C GLY A 112 -3.36 -16.91 -12.79
N ILE A 113 -4.47 -17.43 -12.22
CA ILE A 113 -5.39 -18.32 -12.93
C ILE A 113 -6.07 -17.62 -14.12
N TYR A 114 -6.47 -16.36 -13.93
CA TYR A 114 -7.27 -15.61 -14.90
C TYR A 114 -6.48 -14.59 -15.73
N LYS A 115 -5.13 -14.58 -15.62
CA LYS A 115 -4.31 -13.67 -16.43
C LYS A 115 -4.48 -13.94 -17.93
N GLU A 116 -4.33 -12.89 -18.70
CA GLU A 116 -4.37 -12.90 -20.16
C GLU A 116 -3.04 -12.44 -20.72
N GLN A 117 -2.73 -12.83 -21.94
CA GLN A 117 -1.60 -12.33 -22.69
C GLN A 117 -2.11 -11.29 -23.70
N ASP A 118 -1.46 -10.15 -23.79
CA ASP A 118 -1.79 -9.14 -24.80
C ASP A 118 -1.09 -9.43 -26.15
N VAL A 119 -1.36 -8.59 -27.14
CA VAL A 119 -0.77 -8.70 -28.49
C VAL A 119 0.75 -8.58 -28.51
N ASN A 120 1.35 -8.00 -27.48
CA ASN A 120 2.79 -7.86 -27.30
C ASN A 120 3.39 -8.98 -26.42
N PHE A 121 2.67 -10.06 -26.22
CA PHE A 121 3.04 -11.18 -25.35
C PHE A 121 3.28 -10.79 -23.87
N GLN A 122 2.77 -9.64 -23.42
CA GLN A 122 2.82 -9.24 -22.03
C GLN A 122 1.60 -9.77 -21.26
N TYR A 123 1.85 -10.32 -20.08
CA TYR A 123 0.76 -10.78 -19.21
C TYR A 123 0.08 -9.61 -18.50
N LYS A 124 -1.22 -9.67 -18.39
CA LYS A 124 -2.09 -8.73 -17.69
C LYS A 124 -3.17 -9.49 -16.92
N GLY A 125 -3.57 -9.00 -15.78
CA GLY A 125 -4.54 -9.65 -14.91
C GLY A 125 -4.91 -8.79 -13.72
N GLY A 126 -5.43 -9.44 -12.68
CA GLY A 126 -5.89 -8.79 -11.47
C GLY A 126 -7.40 -8.89 -11.29
N PRO A 127 -7.98 -8.16 -10.30
CA PRO A 127 -9.38 -8.35 -9.91
C PRO A 127 -10.40 -8.18 -11.03
N SER A 128 -10.24 -7.18 -11.89
CA SER A 128 -11.16 -6.97 -13.02
C SER A 128 -11.28 -8.21 -13.90
N TYR A 129 -10.16 -8.94 -14.12
CA TYR A 129 -10.13 -10.14 -14.96
C TYR A 129 -10.81 -11.32 -14.32
N TYR A 130 -10.49 -11.66 -13.06
CA TYR A 130 -11.13 -12.79 -12.41
C TYR A 130 -12.59 -12.52 -11.99
N ILE A 131 -12.96 -11.25 -11.77
CA ILE A 131 -14.37 -10.88 -11.59
C ILE A 131 -15.15 -11.09 -12.90
N LYS A 132 -14.61 -10.63 -14.03
CA LYS A 132 -15.25 -10.79 -15.34
C LYS A 132 -15.36 -12.25 -15.75
N LYS A 133 -14.29 -13.03 -15.62
CA LYS A 133 -14.22 -14.43 -16.11
C LYS A 133 -14.71 -15.44 -15.08
N GLY A 134 -14.25 -15.34 -13.84
CA GLY A 134 -14.56 -16.28 -12.76
C GLY A 134 -15.98 -16.09 -12.24
N LEU A 135 -16.36 -14.86 -11.87
CA LEU A 135 -17.71 -14.57 -11.44
C LEU A 135 -18.69 -14.36 -12.61
N LYS A 136 -18.21 -14.30 -13.86
CA LYS A 136 -19.00 -13.97 -15.04
C LYS A 136 -19.74 -12.61 -14.91
N ASN A 137 -19.21 -11.69 -14.11
CA ASN A 137 -19.81 -10.39 -13.85
C ASN A 137 -18.94 -9.27 -14.45
N LYS A 138 -19.25 -8.90 -15.71
CA LYS A 138 -18.55 -7.85 -16.45
C LYS A 138 -18.75 -6.46 -15.82
N ILE A 139 -19.96 -6.20 -15.28
CA ILE A 139 -20.28 -4.89 -14.70
C ILE A 139 -19.41 -4.64 -13.47
N LEU A 140 -19.35 -5.58 -12.54
CA LEU A 140 -18.52 -5.47 -11.33
C LEU A 140 -17.02 -5.37 -11.67
N GLY A 141 -16.55 -6.12 -12.68
CA GLY A 141 -15.17 -6.02 -13.18
C GLY A 141 -14.86 -4.63 -13.76
N ASN A 142 -15.82 -4.02 -14.48
CA ASN A 142 -15.68 -2.66 -15.00
C ASN A 142 -15.66 -1.62 -13.87
N ILE A 143 -16.53 -1.76 -12.87
CA ILE A 143 -16.56 -0.87 -11.70
C ILE A 143 -15.22 -0.93 -10.97
N TYR A 144 -14.69 -2.13 -10.72
CA TYR A 144 -13.38 -2.28 -10.09
C TYR A 144 -12.26 -1.60 -10.89
N ALA A 145 -12.23 -1.80 -12.22
CA ALA A 145 -11.23 -1.18 -13.08
C ALA A 145 -11.29 0.36 -13.07
N ILE A 146 -12.50 0.93 -13.08
CA ILE A 146 -12.71 2.37 -12.98
C ILE A 146 -12.26 2.89 -11.62
N LEU A 147 -12.58 2.19 -10.52
CA LEU A 147 -12.16 2.56 -9.17
C LEU A 147 -10.64 2.55 -9.03
N ILE A 148 -9.91 1.61 -9.65
CA ILE A 148 -8.44 1.63 -9.67
C ILE A 148 -7.93 2.85 -10.47
N ILE A 149 -8.48 3.13 -11.64
CA ILE A 149 -8.04 4.28 -12.45
C ILE A 149 -8.27 5.58 -11.69
N VAL A 150 -9.49 5.82 -11.21
CA VAL A 150 -9.83 7.06 -10.50
C VAL A 150 -9.13 7.14 -9.15
N GLY A 151 -9.09 6.03 -8.41
CA GLY A 151 -8.51 5.98 -7.07
C GLY A 151 -7.00 6.12 -7.09
N TYR A 152 -6.32 5.25 -7.82
CA TYR A 152 -4.86 5.22 -7.79
C TYR A 152 -4.23 6.30 -8.66
N VAL A 153 -4.64 6.46 -9.92
CA VAL A 153 -4.09 7.51 -10.78
C VAL A 153 -4.58 8.89 -10.35
N GLY A 154 -5.85 9.01 -9.94
CA GLY A 154 -6.40 10.28 -9.47
C GLY A 154 -5.92 10.63 -8.06
N PHE A 155 -6.54 10.05 -7.04
CA PHE A 155 -6.36 10.51 -5.67
C PHE A 155 -5.08 10.00 -5.00
N PHE A 156 -4.68 8.73 -5.26
CA PHE A 156 -3.50 8.15 -4.61
C PHE A 156 -2.21 8.81 -5.09
N CYS A 157 -2.06 9.07 -6.41
CA CYS A 157 -0.94 9.88 -6.93
C CYS A 157 -0.96 11.30 -6.35
N GLY A 158 -2.15 11.91 -6.21
CA GLY A 158 -2.31 13.24 -5.62
C GLY A 158 -1.84 13.31 -4.18
N ILE A 159 -2.18 12.31 -3.34
CA ILE A 159 -1.74 12.34 -1.93
C ILE A 159 -0.24 12.09 -1.79
N GLN A 160 0.36 11.26 -2.66
CA GLN A 160 1.80 11.04 -2.68
C GLN A 160 2.54 12.34 -3.04
N SER A 161 2.13 13.05 -4.10
CA SER A 161 2.75 14.32 -4.51
C SER A 161 2.53 15.43 -3.48
N ASN A 162 1.36 15.50 -2.85
CA ASN A 162 1.08 16.40 -1.75
C ASN A 162 2.05 16.20 -0.57
N THR A 163 2.29 14.96 -0.19
CA THR A 163 3.18 14.66 0.93
C THR A 163 4.64 15.00 0.62
N ILE A 164 5.10 14.82 -0.62
CA ILE A 164 6.42 15.29 -1.06
C ILE A 164 6.52 16.81 -0.85
N THR A 165 5.54 17.57 -1.33
CA THR A 165 5.54 19.04 -1.17
C THR A 165 5.55 19.44 0.29
N ARG A 166 4.74 18.81 1.13
CA ARG A 166 4.70 19.11 2.57
C ARG A 166 5.99 18.75 3.30
N SER A 167 6.70 17.72 2.88
CA SER A 167 8.03 17.42 3.47
C SER A 167 9.06 18.53 3.19
N LEU A 168 8.87 19.30 2.12
CA LEU A 168 9.75 20.39 1.66
C LEU A 168 9.31 21.78 2.12
N VAL A 169 8.25 21.95 2.91
CA VAL A 169 7.72 23.27 3.32
C VAL A 169 8.78 24.16 3.97
N ASN A 170 9.71 23.60 4.75
CA ASN A 170 10.75 24.36 5.45
C ASN A 170 11.94 24.78 4.56
N THR A 171 11.95 24.41 3.27
CA THR A 171 13.08 24.68 2.36
C THR A 171 12.97 25.98 1.57
N ASN A 172 11.90 26.78 1.76
CA ASN A 172 11.60 27.98 0.99
C ASN A 172 11.51 27.77 -0.54
N ILE A 173 11.45 26.53 -1.01
CA ILE A 173 11.31 26.21 -2.44
C ILE A 173 9.85 26.47 -2.86
N ASN A 174 9.68 27.15 -3.99
CA ASN A 174 8.34 27.44 -4.51
C ASN A 174 7.60 26.12 -4.84
N VAL A 175 6.37 25.99 -4.34
CA VAL A 175 5.52 24.80 -4.55
C VAL A 175 5.31 24.49 -6.03
N PHE A 176 5.13 25.51 -6.87
CA PHE A 176 4.98 25.34 -8.32
C PHE A 176 6.25 24.77 -8.98
N PHE A 177 7.43 25.15 -8.47
CA PHE A 177 8.69 24.58 -8.95
C PHE A 177 8.77 23.10 -8.60
N ILE A 178 8.45 22.73 -7.34
CA ILE A 178 8.40 21.32 -6.91
C ILE A 178 7.41 20.53 -7.78
N ALA A 179 6.19 21.06 -7.96
CA ALA A 179 5.15 20.43 -8.76
C ALA A 179 5.59 20.19 -10.21
N THR A 180 6.24 21.19 -10.82
CA THR A 180 6.75 21.11 -12.21
C THR A 180 7.83 20.04 -12.33
N VAL A 181 8.85 20.07 -11.46
CA VAL A 181 9.96 19.11 -11.46
C VAL A 181 9.46 17.69 -11.26
N LEU A 182 8.58 17.49 -10.26
CA LEU A 182 8.01 16.17 -9.97
C LEU A 182 7.19 15.64 -11.14
N SER A 183 6.40 16.51 -11.78
CA SER A 183 5.59 16.17 -12.96
C SER A 183 6.46 15.74 -14.14
N ILE A 184 7.54 16.48 -14.43
CA ILE A 184 8.48 16.16 -15.51
C ILE A 184 9.15 14.79 -15.24
N ILE A 185 9.68 14.58 -14.04
CA ILE A 185 10.34 13.32 -13.69
C ILE A 185 9.34 12.16 -13.76
N THR A 186 8.10 12.36 -13.29
CA THR A 186 7.03 11.37 -13.41
C THR A 186 6.80 11.01 -14.86
N PHE A 187 6.63 12.00 -15.75
CA PHE A 187 6.42 11.76 -17.17
C PHE A 187 7.55 10.94 -17.81
N ILE A 188 8.81 11.31 -17.53
CA ILE A 188 9.98 10.60 -18.04
C ILE A 188 9.95 9.11 -17.66
N ILE A 189 9.66 8.80 -16.38
CA ILE A 189 9.68 7.41 -15.93
C ILE A 189 8.50 6.60 -16.47
N ILE A 190 7.28 7.16 -16.46
CA ILE A 190 6.10 6.43 -16.93
C ILE A 190 6.05 6.31 -18.46
N TYR A 191 6.79 7.16 -19.18
CA TYR A 191 6.83 7.13 -20.66
C TYR A 191 7.31 5.78 -21.19
N GLY A 192 8.33 5.18 -20.57
CA GLY A 192 8.88 3.87 -20.97
C GLY A 192 8.04 2.66 -20.55
N GLY A 193 6.87 2.87 -19.90
CA GLY A 193 5.93 1.84 -19.50
C GLY A 193 6.51 0.83 -18.49
N LEU A 194 5.90 -0.35 -18.40
CA LEU A 194 6.20 -1.37 -17.38
C LEU A 194 7.70 -1.70 -17.26
N LYS A 195 8.43 -1.79 -18.37
CA LYS A 195 9.86 -2.14 -18.36
C LYS A 195 10.70 -1.10 -17.64
N GLN A 196 10.45 0.18 -17.89
CA GLN A 196 11.19 1.28 -17.26
C GLN A 196 10.78 1.43 -15.79
N ILE A 197 9.49 1.32 -15.48
CA ILE A 197 8.94 1.33 -14.13
C ILE A 197 9.56 0.22 -13.28
N THR A 198 9.60 -0.99 -13.80
CA THR A 198 10.21 -2.14 -13.10
C THR A 198 11.70 -1.94 -12.86
N LYS A 199 12.45 -1.45 -13.87
CA LYS A 199 13.87 -1.14 -13.74
C LYS A 199 14.10 -0.10 -12.64
N PHE A 200 13.31 0.98 -12.64
CA PHE A 200 13.36 2.02 -11.62
C PHE A 200 13.10 1.45 -10.23
N SER A 201 12.00 0.71 -10.05
CA SER A 201 11.62 0.11 -8.76
C SER A 201 12.68 -0.86 -8.24
N THR A 202 13.29 -1.66 -9.12
CA THR A 202 14.32 -2.65 -8.75
C THR A 202 15.57 -2.00 -8.15
N VAL A 203 15.88 -0.77 -8.52
CA VAL A 203 17.03 -0.02 -8.00
C VAL A 203 16.64 0.80 -6.77
N ILE A 204 15.56 1.57 -6.86
CA ILE A 204 15.20 2.56 -5.83
C ILE A 204 14.66 1.90 -4.56
N VAL A 205 13.84 0.85 -4.68
CA VAL A 205 13.21 0.23 -3.49
C VAL A 205 14.22 -0.32 -2.49
N PRO A 206 15.23 -1.10 -2.87
CA PRO A 206 16.24 -1.55 -1.91
C PRO A 206 16.99 -0.38 -1.25
N ILE A 207 17.39 0.63 -2.04
CA ILE A 207 18.15 1.77 -1.54
C ILE A 207 17.36 2.54 -0.48
N MET A 208 16.12 2.96 -0.82
CA MET A 208 15.27 3.71 0.10
C MET A 208 14.93 2.92 1.37
N THR A 209 14.68 1.61 1.21
CA THR A 209 14.35 0.71 2.34
C THR A 209 15.54 0.57 3.28
N ILE A 210 16.74 0.33 2.76
CA ILE A 210 17.96 0.18 3.57
C ILE A 210 18.26 1.48 4.32
N ILE A 211 18.20 2.63 3.67
CA ILE A 211 18.43 3.93 4.32
C ILE A 211 17.46 4.11 5.49
N TYR A 212 16.16 3.91 5.26
CA TYR A 212 15.14 4.12 6.28
C TYR A 212 15.32 3.17 7.49
N ILE A 213 15.57 1.89 7.21
CA ILE A 213 15.79 0.88 8.25
C ILE A 213 17.06 1.17 9.05
N LEU A 214 18.13 1.64 8.40
CA LEU A 214 19.38 1.98 9.09
C LEU A 214 19.14 3.06 10.16
N PHE A 215 18.43 4.14 9.82
CA PHE A 215 18.10 5.19 10.78
C PHE A 215 17.17 4.69 11.88
N ALA A 216 16.17 3.88 11.55
CA ALA A 216 15.30 3.25 12.55
C ALA A 216 16.08 2.32 13.50
N PHE A 217 17.05 1.58 12.99
CA PHE A 217 17.91 0.69 13.77
C PHE A 217 18.80 1.47 14.73
N ILE A 218 19.35 2.60 14.30
CA ILE A 218 20.10 3.51 15.17
C ILE A 218 19.22 4.01 16.32
N VAL A 219 17.99 4.49 16.01
CA VAL A 219 17.03 4.93 17.05
C VAL A 219 16.69 3.81 18.01
N LEU A 220 16.47 2.59 17.50
CA LEU A 220 16.18 1.41 18.31
C LEU A 220 17.33 1.13 19.32
N ILE A 221 18.57 1.13 18.86
CA ILE A 221 19.74 0.89 19.75
C ILE A 221 19.86 1.99 20.79
N LEU A 222 19.76 3.26 20.41
CA LEU A 222 19.89 4.40 21.32
C LEU A 222 18.78 4.45 22.38
N ASN A 223 17.62 3.86 22.09
CA ASN A 223 16.46 3.85 23.01
C ASN A 223 16.07 2.44 23.48
N ILE A 224 16.99 1.48 23.43
CA ILE A 224 16.68 0.07 23.74
C ILE A 224 16.03 -0.11 25.11
N ASN A 225 16.39 0.71 26.10
CA ASN A 225 15.85 0.69 27.46
C ASN A 225 14.37 1.13 27.52
N LYS A 226 13.90 1.93 26.57
CA LYS A 226 12.49 2.38 26.48
C LYS A 226 11.58 1.36 25.80
N ILE A 227 12.13 0.50 24.93
CA ILE A 227 11.36 -0.41 24.10
C ILE A 227 10.45 -1.36 24.87
N PRO A 228 10.89 -2.01 25.98
CA PRO A 228 10.01 -2.89 26.74
C PRO A 228 8.79 -2.16 27.31
N GLN A 229 8.98 -0.94 27.82
CA GLN A 229 7.90 -0.12 28.34
C GLN A 229 6.91 0.28 27.23
N ILE A 230 7.41 0.77 26.08
CA ILE A 230 6.59 1.13 24.92
C ILE A 230 5.75 -0.08 24.46
N PHE A 231 6.34 -1.27 24.43
CA PHE A 231 5.63 -2.48 24.04
C PHE A 231 4.48 -2.81 25.02
N ILE A 232 4.71 -2.69 26.33
CA ILE A 232 3.68 -2.87 27.35
C ILE A 232 2.57 -1.82 27.20
N GLU A 233 2.92 -0.56 26.92
CA GLU A 233 1.97 0.52 26.73
C GLU A 233 1.11 0.30 25.48
N ILE A 234 1.71 -0.16 24.36
CA ILE A 234 0.97 -0.54 23.15
C ILE A 234 -0.06 -1.62 23.44
N ILE A 235 0.31 -2.67 24.18
CA ILE A 235 -0.64 -3.74 24.53
C ILE A 235 -1.73 -3.22 25.47
N LYS A 236 -1.38 -2.44 26.50
CA LYS A 236 -2.36 -1.87 27.43
C LYS A 236 -3.36 -0.98 26.73
N ASP A 237 -2.91 -0.15 25.80
CA ASP A 237 -3.78 0.75 25.04
C ASP A 237 -4.63 -0.01 24.04
N ALA A 238 -4.07 -1.03 23.35
CA ALA A 238 -4.80 -1.87 22.41
C ALA A 238 -6.00 -2.61 23.05
N PHE A 239 -5.94 -2.91 24.35
CA PHE A 239 -6.99 -3.61 25.11
C PHE A 239 -7.60 -2.74 26.20
N ASN A 240 -7.55 -1.41 26.06
CA ASN A 240 -8.16 -0.50 27.04
C ASN A 240 -9.68 -0.43 26.87
N PHE A 241 -10.38 -1.35 27.58
CA PHE A 241 -11.83 -1.46 27.53
C PHE A 241 -12.58 -0.42 28.38
N LYS A 242 -11.90 0.47 29.10
CA LYS A 242 -12.56 1.49 29.96
C LYS A 242 -13.40 2.49 29.16
N SER A 243 -13.13 2.63 27.86
CA SER A 243 -13.93 3.41 26.91
C SER A 243 -14.34 2.54 25.72
N PHE A 244 -14.95 1.39 25.99
CA PHE A 244 -15.19 0.31 25.03
C PHE A 244 -15.79 0.76 23.69
N PHE A 245 -16.74 1.70 23.66
CA PHE A 245 -17.36 2.16 22.42
C PHE A 245 -16.60 3.30 21.73
N ALA A 246 -15.87 4.14 22.44
CA ALA A 246 -15.18 5.28 21.85
C ALA A 246 -13.68 5.03 21.60
N GLY A 247 -12.99 4.34 22.50
CA GLY A 247 -11.55 4.10 22.42
C GLY A 247 -11.16 2.80 21.71
N PHE A 248 -11.65 1.65 22.20
CA PHE A 248 -11.26 0.34 21.66
C PHE A 248 -11.69 0.15 20.20
N ILE A 249 -12.96 0.41 19.88
CA ILE A 249 -13.46 0.23 18.51
C ILE A 249 -12.75 1.20 17.56
N SER A 250 -12.48 2.43 17.99
CA SER A 250 -11.77 3.41 17.20
C SER A 250 -10.32 2.97 16.94
N GLY A 251 -9.55 2.64 17.97
CA GLY A 251 -8.16 2.18 17.84
C GLY A 251 -8.04 0.90 17.01
N PHE A 252 -8.94 -0.07 17.23
CA PHE A 252 -9.03 -1.30 16.44
C PHE A 252 -9.28 -1.02 14.95
N LEU A 253 -10.32 -0.26 14.62
CA LEU A 253 -10.66 0.04 13.24
C LEU A 253 -9.58 0.87 12.55
N ILE A 254 -9.03 1.88 13.22
CA ILE A 254 -7.96 2.72 12.68
C ILE A 254 -6.69 1.89 12.45
N GLY A 255 -6.31 1.02 13.40
CA GLY A 255 -5.15 0.14 13.27
C GLY A 255 -5.26 -0.80 12.07
N ILE A 256 -6.43 -1.43 11.86
CA ILE A 256 -6.70 -2.27 10.70
C ILE A 256 -6.72 -1.44 9.42
N GLN A 257 -7.42 -0.32 9.41
CA GLN A 257 -7.51 0.57 8.25
C GLN A 257 -6.13 1.02 7.79
N ARG A 258 -5.29 1.53 8.68
CA ARG A 258 -3.94 2.00 8.34
C ARG A 258 -2.99 0.86 8.00
N GLY A 259 -3.15 -0.32 8.64
CA GLY A 259 -2.45 -1.53 8.29
C GLY A 259 -2.72 -1.96 6.86
N ILE A 260 -3.99 -2.08 6.46
CA ILE A 260 -4.39 -2.44 5.10
C ILE A 260 -3.98 -1.34 4.09
N PHE A 261 -4.15 -0.07 4.45
CA PHE A 261 -3.75 1.04 3.59
C PHE A 261 -2.25 1.00 3.27
N SER A 262 -1.42 0.66 4.25
CA SER A 262 0.04 0.59 4.07
C SER A 262 0.49 -0.65 3.27
N ASN A 263 -0.10 -1.82 3.51
CA ASN A 263 0.35 -3.07 2.92
C ASN A 263 -0.47 -3.52 1.71
N GLU A 264 -1.54 -2.81 1.37
CA GLU A 264 -2.46 -3.05 0.24
C GLU A 264 -3.10 -4.45 0.21
N SER A 265 -3.18 -5.13 1.35
CA SER A 265 -3.77 -6.46 1.41
C SER A 265 -5.28 -6.44 1.14
N GLY A 266 -5.75 -7.35 0.30
CA GLY A 266 -7.16 -7.46 -0.05
C GLY A 266 -7.70 -6.37 -0.96
N ILE A 267 -6.88 -5.39 -1.36
CA ILE A 267 -7.25 -4.36 -2.34
C ILE A 267 -7.26 -4.94 -3.75
N GLY A 268 -6.30 -5.83 -4.06
CA GLY A 268 -6.16 -6.48 -5.35
C GLY A 268 -4.98 -5.99 -6.20
N THR A 269 -4.27 -4.96 -5.76
CA THR A 269 -3.11 -4.37 -6.47
C THR A 269 -1.95 -5.36 -6.59
N GLY A 270 -1.72 -6.16 -5.55
CA GLY A 270 -0.73 -7.23 -5.58
C GLY A 270 -0.98 -8.24 -6.70
N SER A 271 -2.24 -8.56 -6.98
CA SER A 271 -2.61 -9.46 -8.07
C SER A 271 -2.43 -8.82 -9.46
N ILE A 272 -2.56 -7.50 -9.59
CA ILE A 272 -2.26 -6.77 -10.84
C ILE A 272 -0.77 -6.92 -11.17
N VAL A 273 0.12 -6.68 -10.19
CA VAL A 273 1.56 -6.80 -10.38
C VAL A 273 1.98 -8.24 -10.62
N SER A 274 1.55 -9.17 -9.78
CA SER A 274 1.94 -10.58 -9.88
C SER A 274 1.49 -11.24 -11.19
N SER A 275 0.38 -10.77 -11.76
CA SER A 275 -0.10 -11.27 -13.06
C SER A 275 0.85 -10.95 -14.21
N THR A 276 1.73 -9.95 -14.09
CA THR A 276 2.72 -9.60 -15.13
C THR A 276 3.92 -10.53 -15.14
N SER A 277 4.08 -11.32 -14.08
CA SER A 277 5.15 -12.30 -14.00
C SER A 277 4.97 -13.39 -15.06
N CYS A 278 6.05 -13.72 -15.72
CA CYS A 278 6.13 -14.86 -16.62
C CYS A 278 6.26 -16.20 -15.88
N SER A 279 6.30 -16.18 -14.56
CA SER A 279 6.33 -17.40 -13.76
C SER A 279 5.10 -18.27 -14.04
N THR A 280 5.32 -19.54 -14.35
CA THR A 280 4.27 -20.55 -14.46
C THR A 280 3.78 -21.00 -13.08
N ASP A 281 4.59 -20.78 -12.05
CA ASP A 281 4.28 -21.15 -10.67
C ASP A 281 3.56 -20.00 -9.95
N ILE A 282 2.24 -20.03 -9.98
CA ILE A 282 1.38 -19.02 -9.38
C ILE A 282 1.48 -19.06 -7.84
N VAL A 283 1.71 -20.24 -7.24
CA VAL A 283 1.83 -20.39 -5.79
C VAL A 283 3.06 -19.62 -5.28
N LYS A 284 4.19 -19.70 -5.99
CA LYS A 284 5.37 -18.88 -5.65
C LYS A 284 5.09 -17.39 -5.72
N GLN A 285 4.32 -16.94 -6.71
CA GLN A 285 3.90 -15.53 -6.76
C GLN A 285 3.05 -15.15 -5.53
N GLY A 286 2.17 -16.04 -5.07
CA GLY A 286 1.42 -15.85 -3.83
C GLY A 286 2.33 -15.66 -2.62
N TYR A 287 3.37 -16.48 -2.47
CA TYR A 287 4.37 -16.34 -1.41
C TYR A 287 5.16 -15.03 -1.50
N ILE A 288 5.54 -14.61 -2.71
CA ILE A 288 6.23 -13.33 -2.94
C ILE A 288 5.36 -12.14 -2.51
N GLN A 289 4.08 -12.16 -2.86
CA GLN A 289 3.16 -11.09 -2.50
C GLN A 289 2.92 -11.03 -0.98
N MET A 290 2.83 -12.18 -0.29
CA MET A 290 2.78 -12.22 1.17
C MET A 290 4.07 -11.68 1.80
N LEU A 291 5.24 -12.05 1.28
CA LEU A 291 6.51 -11.52 1.77
C LEU A 291 6.57 -9.99 1.64
N GLY A 292 6.06 -9.43 0.55
CA GLY A 292 5.97 -7.98 0.37
C GLY A 292 5.16 -7.29 1.46
N ILE A 293 4.05 -7.89 1.92
CA ILE A 293 3.26 -7.36 3.05
C ILE A 293 4.09 -7.34 4.33
N TYR A 294 4.79 -8.44 4.63
CA TYR A 294 5.61 -8.54 5.83
C TYR A 294 6.75 -7.52 5.81
N ILE A 295 7.44 -7.38 4.68
CA ILE A 295 8.50 -6.37 4.50
C ILE A 295 7.95 -4.96 4.77
N THR A 296 6.85 -4.58 4.13
CA THR A 296 6.27 -3.25 4.31
C THR A 296 5.90 -2.99 5.77
N THR A 297 5.23 -3.93 6.42
CA THR A 297 4.75 -3.72 7.79
C THR A 297 5.87 -3.80 8.81
N PHE A 298 6.68 -4.88 8.79
CA PHE A 298 7.70 -5.08 9.83
C PHE A 298 8.92 -4.20 9.65
N LEU A 299 9.33 -3.91 8.41
CA LEU A 299 10.52 -3.12 8.19
C LEU A 299 10.23 -1.62 8.14
N ILE A 300 9.09 -1.17 7.57
CA ILE A 300 8.83 0.27 7.42
C ILE A 300 7.84 0.78 8.47
N CYS A 301 6.64 0.16 8.61
CA CYS A 301 5.65 0.69 9.55
C CYS A 301 6.11 0.58 11.01
N ILE A 302 6.72 -0.54 11.41
CA ILE A 302 7.25 -0.69 12.77
C ILE A 302 8.45 0.23 12.99
N SER A 303 9.32 0.42 12.01
CA SER A 303 10.40 1.40 12.08
C SER A 303 9.87 2.81 12.32
N THR A 304 8.83 3.22 11.59
CA THR A 304 8.16 4.51 11.81
C THR A 304 7.59 4.60 13.22
N ALA A 305 6.90 3.55 13.69
CA ALA A 305 6.33 3.52 15.02
C ALA A 305 7.41 3.65 16.11
N ILE A 306 8.54 2.94 15.99
CA ILE A 306 9.66 3.03 16.93
C ILE A 306 10.21 4.47 16.97
N ILE A 307 10.49 5.06 15.80
CA ILE A 307 11.03 6.43 15.73
C ILE A 307 10.09 7.43 16.40
N VAL A 308 8.78 7.32 16.13
CA VAL A 308 7.78 8.22 16.70
C VAL A 308 7.61 7.99 18.19
N LEU A 309 7.41 6.76 18.64
CA LEU A 309 7.09 6.44 20.04
C LEU A 309 8.27 6.64 20.99
N THR A 310 9.50 6.66 20.49
CA THR A 310 10.70 6.98 21.29
C THR A 310 11.04 8.47 21.34
N SER A 311 10.33 9.30 20.54
CA SER A 311 10.47 10.77 20.53
C SER A 311 9.58 11.44 21.59
N ASN A 312 9.61 12.77 21.59
CA ASN A 312 8.74 13.63 22.41
C ASN A 312 7.38 13.93 21.76
N TYR A 313 6.82 13.01 21.00
CA TYR A 313 5.61 13.24 20.19
C TYR A 313 4.40 13.69 21.00
N GLN A 314 4.34 13.39 22.32
CA GLN A 314 3.24 13.79 23.20
C GLN A 314 3.27 15.26 23.61
N ASP A 315 4.45 15.89 23.57
CA ASP A 315 4.65 17.28 24.04
C ASP A 315 4.25 18.30 22.95
N LEU A 316 3.96 17.87 21.75
CA LEU A 316 3.71 18.71 20.62
C LEU A 316 2.20 18.91 20.42
N ASN A 317 1.74 20.17 20.57
CA ASN A 317 0.36 20.56 20.24
C ASN A 317 0.21 20.66 18.71
N TYR A 318 -0.27 19.60 18.14
CA TYR A 318 -0.45 19.49 16.69
C TYR A 318 -1.87 19.93 16.30
N ILE A 319 -2.03 21.16 15.84
CA ILE A 319 -3.35 21.78 15.57
C ILE A 319 -3.95 21.33 14.22
N ASP A 320 -3.13 20.94 13.22
CA ASP A 320 -3.57 20.52 11.88
C ASP A 320 -2.73 19.34 11.37
N MET A 321 -2.84 18.18 12.04
CA MET A 321 -1.92 17.12 11.76
C MET A 321 -2.17 16.35 10.47
N ASN A 322 -1.21 16.53 9.59
CA ASN A 322 -0.81 15.48 8.67
C ASN A 322 0.19 14.56 9.38
N GLY A 323 -0.01 13.24 9.30
CA GLY A 323 0.90 12.30 9.95
C GLY A 323 2.38 12.45 9.56
N ILE A 324 2.69 13.18 8.47
CA ILE A 324 4.06 13.46 8.05
C ILE A 324 4.77 14.42 9.00
N GLU A 325 4.10 15.43 9.54
CA GLU A 325 4.70 16.41 10.46
C GLU A 325 5.13 15.75 11.76
N MET A 326 4.34 14.82 12.28
CA MET A 326 4.69 14.02 13.45
C MET A 326 5.95 13.19 13.21
N THR A 327 6.04 12.52 12.07
CA THR A 327 7.23 11.75 11.71
C THR A 327 8.44 12.66 11.54
N LYS A 328 8.26 13.84 10.95
CA LYS A 328 9.30 14.82 10.74
C LYS A 328 9.88 15.33 12.07
N ASN A 329 9.02 15.68 13.00
CA ASN A 329 9.42 16.09 14.34
C ASN A 329 10.15 14.97 15.11
N ALA A 330 9.72 13.72 14.95
CA ALA A 330 10.41 12.58 15.55
C ALA A 330 11.83 12.39 14.97
N PHE A 331 12.03 12.56 13.66
CA PHE A 331 13.35 12.51 13.05
C PHE A 331 14.22 13.70 13.48
N LEU A 332 13.66 14.90 13.56
CA LEU A 332 14.34 16.08 14.09
C LEU A 332 14.79 15.88 15.55
N TYR A 333 13.93 15.27 16.38
CA TYR A 333 14.25 14.95 17.77
C TYR A 333 15.46 14.01 17.89
N HIS A 334 15.54 12.97 17.08
CA HIS A 334 16.61 11.98 17.16
C HIS A 334 17.92 12.39 16.47
N PHE A 335 17.84 13.13 15.38
CA PHE A 335 19.00 13.38 14.50
C PHE A 335 19.20 14.87 14.13
N GLY A 336 18.41 15.78 14.69
CA GLY A 336 18.47 17.20 14.32
C GLY A 336 18.22 17.43 12.82
N SER A 337 18.93 18.37 12.23
CA SER A 337 18.80 18.73 10.80
C SER A 337 19.10 17.55 9.84
N LEU A 338 20.00 16.63 10.22
CA LEU A 338 20.26 15.42 9.44
C LEU A 338 19.01 14.56 9.33
N GLY A 339 18.25 14.43 10.42
CA GLY A 339 16.98 13.68 10.43
C GLY A 339 15.94 14.27 9.45
N ASP A 340 15.84 15.59 9.40
CA ASP A 340 14.95 16.26 8.44
C ASP A 340 15.32 15.95 6.98
N ILE A 341 16.59 16.03 6.65
CA ILE A 341 17.11 15.72 5.30
C ILE A 341 16.81 14.25 4.94
N VAL A 342 17.14 13.31 5.84
CA VAL A 342 16.98 11.88 5.60
C VAL A 342 15.52 11.50 5.42
N LEU A 343 14.65 12.02 6.30
CA LEU A 343 13.21 11.76 6.16
C LEU A 343 12.65 12.37 4.87
N THR A 344 13.00 13.61 4.54
CA THR A 344 12.56 14.26 3.31
C THR A 344 12.97 13.48 2.07
N LEU A 345 14.22 13.03 1.99
CA LEU A 345 14.71 12.16 0.91
C LEU A 345 13.95 10.83 0.88
N SER A 346 13.72 10.20 2.04
CA SER A 346 12.96 8.95 2.13
C SER A 346 11.53 9.13 1.62
N ILE A 347 10.85 10.21 2.00
CA ILE A 347 9.49 10.51 1.53
C ILE A 347 9.46 10.75 0.03
N ILE A 348 10.42 11.50 -0.51
CA ILE A 348 10.49 11.72 -1.96
C ILE A 348 10.60 10.38 -2.69
N LEU A 349 11.52 9.50 -2.26
CA LEU A 349 11.73 8.20 -2.89
C LEU A 349 10.53 7.26 -2.74
N PHE A 350 9.96 7.14 -1.53
CA PHE A 350 8.80 6.30 -1.24
C PHE A 350 7.57 6.77 -2.03
N SER A 351 7.23 8.05 -1.92
CA SER A 351 6.06 8.59 -2.58
C SER A 351 6.19 8.56 -4.11
N PHE A 352 7.37 8.86 -4.62
CA PHE A 352 7.61 8.85 -6.06
C PHE A 352 7.54 7.43 -6.64
N SER A 353 8.12 6.43 -5.97
CA SER A 353 7.99 5.02 -6.38
C SER A 353 6.53 4.55 -6.40
N THR A 354 5.74 5.03 -5.45
CA THR A 354 4.30 4.73 -5.37
C THR A 354 3.51 5.42 -6.50
N ILE A 355 3.80 6.68 -6.84
CA ILE A 355 3.18 7.37 -7.98
C ILE A 355 3.38 6.57 -9.28
N VAL A 356 4.61 6.15 -9.53
CA VAL A 356 4.96 5.42 -10.75
C VAL A 356 4.25 4.06 -10.81
N THR A 357 4.12 3.38 -9.67
CA THR A 357 3.44 2.08 -9.60
C THR A 357 1.91 2.24 -9.66
N ALA A 358 1.35 3.28 -9.06
CA ALA A 358 -0.08 3.61 -9.14
C ALA A 358 -0.51 3.90 -10.58
N TYR A 359 0.31 4.63 -11.35
CA TYR A 359 0.11 4.77 -12.79
C TYR A 359 0.03 3.39 -13.48
N TYR A 360 0.95 2.47 -13.15
CA TYR A 360 0.94 1.13 -13.74
C TYR A 360 -0.34 0.35 -13.42
N TYR A 361 -0.87 0.45 -12.19
CA TYR A 361 -2.16 -0.16 -11.85
C TYR A 361 -3.28 0.38 -12.75
N GLY A 362 -3.31 1.71 -12.95
CA GLY A 362 -4.26 2.36 -13.85
C GLY A 362 -4.10 1.92 -15.30
N GLU A 363 -2.87 1.82 -15.82
CA GLU A 363 -2.59 1.34 -17.18
C GLU A 363 -3.06 -0.10 -17.39
N SER A 364 -2.81 -0.98 -16.41
CA SER A 364 -3.27 -2.37 -16.45
C SER A 364 -4.80 -2.47 -16.47
N CYS A 365 -5.48 -1.67 -15.66
CA CYS A 365 -6.94 -1.60 -15.65
C CYS A 365 -7.52 -0.92 -16.89
N LEU A 366 -6.83 0.05 -17.49
CA LEU A 366 -7.24 0.61 -18.78
C LEU A 366 -7.19 -0.46 -19.88
N LYS A 367 -6.11 -1.26 -19.92
CA LYS A 367 -5.95 -2.38 -20.88
C LYS A 367 -7.02 -3.48 -20.72
N TYR A 368 -7.66 -3.58 -19.56
CA TYR A 368 -8.77 -4.50 -19.33
C TYR A 368 -10.00 -4.21 -20.22
N PHE A 369 -10.25 -2.96 -20.58
CA PHE A 369 -11.39 -2.57 -21.45
C PHE A 369 -11.26 -2.99 -22.93
N GLY A 370 -10.15 -3.63 -23.30
CA GLY A 370 -9.92 -4.17 -24.64
C GLY A 370 -8.70 -3.58 -25.33
N ASN A 371 -8.70 -3.55 -26.66
CA ASN A 371 -7.60 -2.99 -27.44
C ASN A 371 -7.49 -1.47 -27.21
N VAL A 372 -6.53 -1.12 -26.37
CA VAL A 372 -6.23 0.28 -26.04
C VAL A 372 -5.21 0.80 -27.03
N ASN A 373 -5.59 1.82 -27.81
CA ASN A 373 -4.67 2.48 -28.73
C ASN A 373 -3.67 3.36 -27.95
N SER A 374 -2.57 3.70 -28.61
CA SER A 374 -1.49 4.52 -28.02
C SER A 374 -1.99 5.87 -27.47
N ILE A 375 -3.03 6.44 -28.08
CA ILE A 375 -3.63 7.71 -27.66
C ILE A 375 -4.23 7.60 -26.25
N LYS A 376 -5.00 6.54 -25.96
CA LYS A 376 -5.61 6.35 -24.62
C LYS A 376 -4.55 6.16 -23.52
N ILE A 377 -3.47 5.43 -23.84
CA ILE A 377 -2.34 5.28 -22.91
C ILE A 377 -1.65 6.63 -22.70
N PHE A 378 -1.45 7.40 -23.76
CA PHE A 378 -0.85 8.74 -23.67
C PHE A 378 -1.72 9.70 -22.84
N LEU A 379 -3.05 9.69 -23.03
CA LEU A 379 -3.98 10.48 -22.23
C LEU A 379 -3.92 10.10 -20.74
N LEU A 380 -3.80 8.80 -20.42
CA LEU A 380 -3.62 8.37 -19.03
C LEU A 380 -2.31 8.89 -18.42
N LYS A 381 -1.21 8.90 -19.21
CA LYS A 381 0.06 9.49 -18.77
C LYS A 381 -0.09 10.98 -18.49
N LEU A 382 -0.70 11.72 -19.39
CA LEU A 382 -0.96 13.16 -19.20
C LEU A 382 -1.85 13.41 -17.97
N ALA A 383 -2.91 12.63 -17.81
CA ALA A 383 -3.78 12.73 -16.63
C ALA A 383 -2.98 12.49 -15.33
N THR A 384 -2.11 11.46 -15.31
CA THR A 384 -1.26 11.19 -14.14
C THR A 384 -0.35 12.39 -13.83
N VAL A 385 0.29 12.96 -14.82
CA VAL A 385 1.20 14.12 -14.67
C VAL A 385 0.45 15.34 -14.15
N LEU A 386 -0.73 15.61 -14.70
CA LEU A 386 -1.60 16.71 -14.22
C LEU A 386 -2.05 16.50 -12.76
N ILE A 387 -2.43 15.28 -12.41
CA ILE A 387 -2.83 14.95 -11.03
C ILE A 387 -1.65 15.09 -10.06
N VAL A 388 -0.45 14.69 -10.45
CA VAL A 388 0.77 14.89 -9.65
C VAL A 388 1.01 16.38 -9.42
N PHE A 389 0.87 17.20 -10.46
CA PHE A 389 1.00 18.65 -10.36
C PHE A 389 -0.05 19.26 -9.41
N VAL A 390 -1.33 18.96 -9.65
CA VAL A 390 -2.46 19.46 -8.84
C VAL A 390 -2.36 18.95 -7.40
N GLY A 391 -1.95 17.70 -7.20
CA GLY A 391 -1.77 17.10 -5.88
C GLY A 391 -0.78 17.86 -4.99
N CYS A 392 0.30 18.41 -5.58
CA CYS A 392 1.26 19.23 -4.85
C CYS A 392 0.61 20.47 -4.20
N ILE A 393 -0.47 20.99 -4.80
CA ILE A 393 -1.14 22.23 -4.41
C ILE A 393 -2.41 21.97 -3.60
N ALA A 394 -2.98 20.77 -3.74
CA ALA A 394 -4.27 20.40 -3.18
C ALA A 394 -4.27 20.31 -1.63
N SER A 395 -5.47 20.37 -1.03
CA SER A 395 -5.65 20.10 0.39
C SER A 395 -5.52 18.60 0.69
N SER A 396 -4.61 18.25 1.61
CA SER A 396 -4.40 16.86 2.04
C SER A 396 -5.64 16.21 2.65
N TYR A 397 -6.45 16.95 3.38
CA TYR A 397 -7.66 16.46 4.05
C TYR A 397 -8.63 15.76 3.08
N TYR A 398 -8.96 16.42 1.97
CA TYR A 398 -9.86 15.85 0.98
C TYR A 398 -9.24 14.65 0.24
N LEU A 399 -7.94 14.72 -0.04
CA LEU A 399 -7.23 13.61 -0.70
C LEU A 399 -7.24 12.35 0.15
N TRP A 400 -6.95 12.45 1.46
CA TRP A 400 -6.99 11.31 2.37
C TRP A 400 -8.39 10.69 2.45
N SER A 401 -9.42 11.52 2.62
CA SER A 401 -10.80 11.03 2.74
C SER A 401 -11.27 10.31 1.48
N LEU A 402 -10.95 10.83 0.29
CA LEU A 402 -11.33 10.22 -0.99
C LEU A 402 -10.58 8.90 -1.23
N VAL A 403 -9.29 8.85 -0.92
CA VAL A 403 -8.51 7.61 -1.03
C VAL A 403 -9.05 6.55 -0.08
N ASP A 404 -9.35 6.90 1.18
CA ASP A 404 -9.91 5.97 2.15
C ASP A 404 -11.25 5.37 1.67
N ILE A 405 -12.15 6.18 1.10
CA ILE A 405 -13.42 5.70 0.54
C ILE A 405 -13.18 4.70 -0.61
N ILE A 406 -12.30 5.04 -1.55
CA ILE A 406 -12.03 4.20 -2.72
C ILE A 406 -11.37 2.89 -2.31
N VAL A 407 -10.40 2.93 -1.40
CA VAL A 407 -9.73 1.74 -0.89
C VAL A 407 -10.74 0.80 -0.22
N ALA A 408 -11.65 1.32 0.60
CA ALA A 408 -12.70 0.52 1.21
C ALA A 408 -13.61 -0.15 0.18
N LEU A 409 -14.02 0.57 -0.87
CA LEU A 409 -14.83 0.02 -1.97
C LEU A 409 -14.09 -1.07 -2.74
N LEU A 410 -12.79 -0.87 -3.04
CA LEU A 410 -11.96 -1.86 -3.70
C LEU A 410 -11.84 -3.14 -2.86
N ILE A 411 -11.64 -3.02 -1.55
CA ILE A 411 -11.61 -4.16 -0.63
C ILE A 411 -12.94 -4.92 -0.66
N LEU A 412 -14.06 -4.24 -0.54
CA LEU A 412 -15.38 -4.86 -0.55
C LEU A 412 -15.62 -5.66 -1.82
N ILE A 413 -15.29 -5.11 -2.99
CA ILE A 413 -15.46 -5.79 -4.28
C ILE A 413 -14.48 -6.95 -4.42
N ASN A 414 -13.22 -6.73 -4.09
CA ASN A 414 -12.18 -7.74 -4.29
C ASN A 414 -12.34 -8.92 -3.35
N VAL A 415 -12.54 -8.67 -2.05
CA VAL A 415 -12.71 -9.74 -1.05
C VAL A 415 -14.01 -10.53 -1.30
N TYR A 416 -15.09 -9.85 -1.73
CA TYR A 416 -16.29 -10.55 -2.20
C TYR A 416 -15.97 -11.54 -3.33
N ALA A 417 -15.18 -11.11 -4.32
CA ALA A 417 -14.78 -11.99 -5.42
C ALA A 417 -13.92 -13.17 -4.93
N ILE A 418 -12.96 -12.93 -4.04
CA ILE A 418 -12.13 -13.98 -3.42
C ILE A 418 -13.00 -15.02 -2.71
N ILE A 419 -13.97 -14.59 -1.90
CA ILE A 419 -14.88 -15.48 -1.18
C ILE A 419 -15.74 -16.31 -2.15
N LYS A 420 -16.26 -15.69 -3.20
CA LYS A 420 -17.08 -16.41 -4.21
C LYS A 420 -16.28 -17.45 -4.99
N LEU A 421 -15.02 -17.13 -5.34
CA LEU A 421 -14.11 -18.01 -6.10
C LEU A 421 -13.26 -18.93 -5.20
N ARG A 422 -13.62 -19.07 -3.92
CA ARG A 422 -12.84 -19.86 -2.94
C ARG A 422 -12.56 -21.30 -3.34
N LYS A 423 -13.51 -21.95 -4.05
CA LYS A 423 -13.34 -23.34 -4.50
C LYS A 423 -12.17 -23.47 -5.50
N GLU A 424 -12.05 -22.54 -6.42
CA GLU A 424 -11.00 -22.51 -7.44
C GLU A 424 -9.62 -22.29 -6.81
N ILE A 425 -9.54 -21.36 -5.84
CA ILE A 425 -8.31 -21.12 -5.07
C ILE A 425 -7.87 -22.42 -4.38
N LEU A 426 -8.77 -23.07 -3.63
CA LEU A 426 -8.45 -24.27 -2.86
C LEU A 426 -8.07 -25.44 -3.76
N VAL A 427 -8.79 -25.65 -4.86
CA VAL A 427 -8.47 -26.71 -5.84
C VAL A 427 -7.09 -26.47 -6.46
N TYR A 428 -6.79 -25.22 -6.86
CA TYR A 428 -5.50 -24.87 -7.45
C TYR A 428 -4.35 -25.10 -6.48
N VAL A 429 -4.48 -24.59 -5.24
CA VAL A 429 -3.43 -24.71 -4.23
C VAL A 429 -3.20 -26.16 -3.83
N ASN A 430 -4.26 -26.95 -3.61
CA ASN A 430 -4.12 -28.38 -3.25
C ASN A 430 -3.49 -29.23 -4.36
N LYS A 431 -3.61 -28.82 -5.62
CA LYS A 431 -3.00 -29.54 -6.76
C LYS A 431 -1.52 -29.20 -6.93
N ASN A 432 -1.06 -28.05 -6.42
CA ASN A 432 0.29 -27.52 -6.68
C ASN A 432 1.15 -27.37 -5.41
N ASN A 433 0.64 -27.75 -4.24
CA ASN A 433 1.38 -27.97 -3.01
C ASN A 433 1.64 -29.49 -2.86
#